data_1ac89e0a380a12ec990d60409a4fc723
#
_entry.id   1ac89e0a380a12ec990d60409a4fc723
#
_cell.length_a   1.000
_cell.length_b   1.000
_cell.length_c   1.000
_cell.angle_alpha   90.00
_cell.angle_beta   90.00
_cell.angle_gamma   90.00
#
_symmetry.space_group_name_H-M   'P 1'
#
loop_
_entity.id
_entity.type
_entity.pdbx_description
1 polymer ?
#
loop_
_entity_poly.entity_id
_entity_poly.type
_entity_poly.pdbx_seq_one_letter_code
_entity_poly.pdbx_strand_id
1 'polypeptide(L)'
;MKIALVTYLDKGAYHAIDVSNEDEQLIEFLRSKDLDIKMEIWNNPDVDWEAYDLAIVKSPWDYFDLINDFYAWLKEMDRRGVKLLNPSSVLKWNADKHYLKDIQEAGLLVSPTVYLSKRNKVDVSIYFSEFNVEKLIVKPAVSGGAKNTFKVAPNNAADISDKLMCYFKRKTL
;
A
#
# COMPACT_ATOMS: atom_id res chain seq x y z
N MET A 1 3.74 19.56 -21.90
CA MET A 1 4.02 18.96 -20.59
C MET A 1 3.83 17.46 -20.74
N LYS A 2 4.90 16.71 -20.55
CA LYS A 2 4.89 15.24 -20.69
C LYS A 2 4.65 14.58 -19.33
N ILE A 3 3.66 13.73 -19.23
CA ILE A 3 3.18 13.17 -17.97
C ILE A 3 3.33 11.65 -17.98
N ALA A 4 3.88 11.07 -16.91
CA ALA A 4 3.80 9.64 -16.65
C ALA A 4 2.61 9.34 -15.73
N LEU A 5 1.71 8.44 -16.11
CA LEU A 5 0.78 7.79 -15.20
C LEU A 5 1.42 6.52 -14.69
N VAL A 6 1.78 6.51 -13.41
CA VAL A 6 2.57 5.43 -12.81
C VAL A 6 1.65 4.32 -12.30
N THR A 7 1.87 3.13 -12.80
CA THR A 7 1.13 1.91 -12.50
C THR A 7 2.08 0.73 -12.21
N TYR A 8 1.56 -0.48 -12.14
CA TYR A 8 2.29 -1.72 -11.95
C TYR A 8 2.09 -2.66 -13.15
N LEU A 9 2.95 -3.66 -13.28
CA LEU A 9 2.75 -4.75 -14.25
C LEU A 9 1.79 -5.78 -13.64
N ASP A 10 0.57 -5.84 -14.18
CA ASP A 10 -0.38 -6.88 -13.77
C ASP A 10 0.07 -8.25 -14.30
N LYS A 11 0.37 -9.15 -13.35
CA LYS A 11 0.71 -10.56 -13.62
C LYS A 11 -0.44 -11.50 -13.23
N GLY A 12 -1.67 -10.97 -13.12
CA GLY A 12 -2.85 -11.73 -12.69
C GLY A 12 -2.87 -12.07 -11.20
N ALA A 13 -1.96 -11.51 -10.39
CA ALA A 13 -1.88 -11.77 -8.96
C ALA A 13 -2.91 -10.97 -8.15
N TYR A 14 -3.38 -9.87 -8.71
CA TYR A 14 -4.38 -8.98 -8.10
C TYR A 14 -5.61 -9.00 -8.99
N HIS A 15 -6.77 -9.37 -8.44
CA HIS A 15 -8.06 -9.36 -9.17
C HIS A 15 -8.55 -7.91 -9.36
N ALA A 16 -7.73 -7.12 -10.06
CA ALA A 16 -7.96 -5.70 -10.30
C ALA A 16 -8.49 -5.47 -11.72
N ILE A 17 -9.43 -6.32 -12.19
CA ILE A 17 -10.04 -6.17 -13.54
C ILE A 17 -10.61 -4.76 -13.74
N ASP A 18 -11.10 -4.14 -12.67
CA ASP A 18 -11.65 -2.78 -12.75
C ASP A 18 -10.57 -1.68 -12.80
N VAL A 19 -9.39 -1.93 -12.19
CA VAL A 19 -8.34 -0.89 -12.06
C VAL A 19 -7.59 -0.65 -13.39
N SER A 20 -7.28 -1.71 -14.16
CA SER A 20 -6.63 -1.55 -15.46
C SER A 20 -7.54 -0.78 -16.42
N ASN A 21 -8.83 -1.04 -16.39
CA ASN A 21 -9.83 -0.32 -17.17
C ASN A 21 -9.98 1.14 -16.73
N GLU A 22 -9.92 1.42 -15.41
CA GLU A 22 -9.94 2.80 -14.90
C GLU A 22 -8.71 3.61 -15.35
N ASP A 23 -7.52 3.02 -15.31
CA ASP A 23 -6.29 3.71 -15.72
C ASP A 23 -6.29 3.99 -17.22
N GLU A 24 -6.76 3.06 -18.05
CA GLU A 24 -6.94 3.26 -19.48
C GLU A 24 -7.95 4.37 -19.79
N GLN A 25 -9.13 4.34 -19.16
CA GLN A 25 -10.15 5.37 -19.31
C GLN A 25 -9.64 6.76 -18.87
N LEU A 26 -8.89 6.81 -17.78
CA LEU A 26 -8.27 8.06 -17.30
C LEU A 26 -7.28 8.60 -18.32
N ILE A 27 -6.42 7.76 -18.89
CA ILE A 27 -5.47 8.17 -19.94
C ILE A 27 -6.19 8.68 -21.18
N GLU A 28 -7.22 7.98 -21.66
CA GLU A 28 -8.00 8.41 -22.80
C GLU A 28 -8.67 9.77 -22.54
N PHE A 29 -9.25 9.93 -21.36
CA PHE A 29 -9.87 11.21 -20.98
C PHE A 29 -8.82 12.35 -20.95
N LEU A 30 -7.66 12.13 -20.34
CA LEU A 30 -6.61 13.15 -20.24
C LEU A 30 -6.00 13.48 -21.61
N ARG A 31 -5.84 12.50 -22.48
CA ARG A 31 -5.44 12.73 -23.88
C ARG A 31 -6.47 13.55 -24.66
N SER A 32 -7.76 13.35 -24.39
CA SER A 32 -8.83 14.17 -24.99
C SER A 32 -8.80 15.64 -24.56
N LYS A 33 -7.99 15.96 -23.53
CA LYS A 33 -7.70 17.33 -23.05
C LYS A 33 -6.34 17.84 -23.52
N ASP A 34 -5.81 17.26 -24.59
CA ASP A 34 -4.50 17.62 -25.20
C ASP A 34 -3.32 17.47 -24.26
N LEU A 35 -3.41 16.54 -23.27
CA LEU A 35 -2.28 16.20 -22.39
C LEU A 35 -1.44 15.09 -23.02
N ASP A 36 -0.13 15.30 -23.07
CA ASP A 36 0.86 14.27 -23.45
C ASP A 36 1.13 13.36 -22.25
N ILE A 37 0.36 12.26 -22.17
CA ILE A 37 0.40 11.34 -21.05
C ILE A 37 0.62 9.91 -21.51
N LYS A 38 1.51 9.18 -20.81
CA LYS A 38 1.84 7.80 -21.04
C LYS A 38 1.79 6.99 -19.74
N MET A 39 1.33 5.74 -19.83
CA MET A 39 1.39 4.79 -18.73
C MET A 39 2.81 4.25 -18.59
N GLU A 40 3.35 4.27 -17.36
CA GLU A 40 4.66 3.73 -17.05
C GLU A 40 4.59 2.82 -15.81
N ILE A 41 5.32 1.71 -15.87
CA ILE A 41 5.43 0.76 -14.77
C ILE A 41 6.52 1.23 -13.83
N TRP A 42 6.21 1.41 -12.54
CA TRP A 42 7.10 2.05 -11.56
C TRP A 42 8.46 1.36 -11.40
N ASN A 43 8.52 0.03 -11.53
CA ASN A 43 9.73 -0.77 -11.36
C ASN A 43 10.34 -1.26 -12.68
N ASN A 44 9.94 -0.69 -13.81
CA ASN A 44 10.57 -0.96 -15.09
C ASN A 44 11.88 -0.16 -15.21
N PRO A 45 13.05 -0.81 -15.30
CA PRO A 45 14.35 -0.13 -15.36
C PRO A 45 14.57 0.68 -16.64
N ASP A 46 13.80 0.37 -17.71
CA ASP A 46 13.95 1.01 -19.02
C ASP A 46 13.24 2.36 -19.13
N VAL A 47 12.52 2.80 -18.07
CA VAL A 47 11.83 4.09 -18.06
C VAL A 47 12.80 5.21 -17.80
N ASP A 48 12.90 6.13 -18.74
CA ASP A 48 13.59 7.41 -18.57
C ASP A 48 12.67 8.41 -17.85
N TRP A 49 12.75 8.41 -16.51
CA TRP A 49 11.91 9.25 -15.65
C TRP A 49 12.20 10.74 -15.81
N GLU A 50 13.44 11.13 -16.19
CA GLU A 50 13.84 12.52 -16.39
C GLU A 50 13.22 13.12 -17.67
N ALA A 51 12.71 12.26 -18.56
CA ALA A 51 11.98 12.70 -19.75
C ALA A 51 10.56 13.23 -19.46
N TYR A 52 10.07 13.10 -18.20
CA TYR A 52 8.74 13.52 -17.78
C TYR A 52 8.79 14.79 -16.95
N ASP A 53 7.88 15.73 -17.23
CA ASP A 53 7.68 16.93 -16.43
C ASP A 53 6.98 16.64 -15.10
N LEU A 54 6.17 15.56 -15.08
CA LEU A 54 5.34 15.13 -13.94
C LEU A 54 5.09 13.63 -14.00
N ALA A 55 5.19 12.96 -12.86
CA ALA A 55 4.75 11.58 -12.69
C ALA A 55 3.60 11.49 -11.67
N ILE A 56 2.46 10.97 -12.10
CA ILE A 56 1.25 10.78 -11.27
C ILE A 56 1.26 9.34 -10.76
N VAL A 57 1.49 9.16 -9.48
CA VAL A 57 1.49 7.83 -8.87
C VAL A 57 0.06 7.42 -8.56
N LYS A 58 -0.53 6.62 -9.44
CA LYS A 58 -1.96 6.24 -9.41
C LYS A 58 -2.17 4.82 -8.88
N SER A 59 -1.56 3.83 -9.50
CA SER A 59 -1.94 2.42 -9.31
C SER A 59 -0.74 1.45 -9.17
N PRO A 60 0.27 1.72 -8.32
CA PRO A 60 1.37 0.78 -8.10
C PRO A 60 0.96 -0.35 -7.15
N TRP A 61 -0.06 -1.14 -7.51
CA TRP A 61 -0.74 -2.08 -6.61
C TRP A 61 0.12 -3.23 -6.07
N ASP A 62 1.30 -3.46 -6.63
CA ASP A 62 2.27 -4.46 -6.16
C ASP A 62 3.28 -3.90 -5.14
N TYR A 63 3.24 -2.59 -4.82
CA TYR A 63 4.20 -1.92 -3.95
C TYR A 63 4.36 -2.60 -2.58
N PHE A 64 3.29 -3.16 -2.01
CA PHE A 64 3.32 -3.76 -0.69
C PHE A 64 4.00 -5.14 -0.66
N ASP A 65 4.09 -5.82 -1.79
CA ASP A 65 4.90 -7.05 -1.93
C ASP A 65 6.37 -6.72 -2.19
N LEU A 66 6.65 -5.56 -2.78
CA LEU A 66 7.97 -5.06 -3.17
C LEU A 66 8.33 -3.77 -2.41
N ILE A 67 7.97 -3.68 -1.13
CA ILE A 67 8.03 -2.41 -0.38
C ILE A 67 9.41 -1.77 -0.33
N ASN A 68 10.49 -2.58 -0.22
CA ASN A 68 11.85 -2.06 -0.21
C ASN A 68 12.25 -1.47 -1.56
N ASP A 69 11.85 -2.13 -2.65
CA ASP A 69 12.10 -1.67 -4.02
C ASP A 69 11.29 -0.39 -4.30
N PHE A 70 10.05 -0.34 -3.81
CA PHE A 70 9.21 0.86 -3.92
C PHE A 70 9.82 2.06 -3.19
N TYR A 71 10.34 1.86 -1.97
CA TYR A 71 11.04 2.92 -1.24
C TYR A 71 12.35 3.33 -1.93
N ALA A 72 13.08 2.38 -2.52
CA ALA A 72 14.28 2.68 -3.30
C ALA A 72 13.94 3.50 -4.55
N TRP A 73 12.87 3.14 -5.26
CA TRP A 73 12.37 3.88 -6.41
C TRP A 73 11.96 5.31 -6.03
N LEU A 74 11.19 5.51 -4.96
CA LEU A 74 10.83 6.85 -4.48
C LEU A 74 12.04 7.71 -4.15
N LYS A 75 13.07 7.11 -3.52
CA LYS A 75 14.34 7.80 -3.24
C LYS A 75 15.07 8.19 -4.53
N GLU A 76 15.02 7.33 -5.55
CA GLU A 76 15.64 7.62 -6.84
C GLU A 76 14.88 8.72 -7.58
N MET A 77 13.54 8.77 -7.51
CA MET A 77 12.77 9.88 -8.07
C MET A 77 13.15 11.23 -7.42
N ASP A 78 13.28 11.25 -6.10
CA ASP A 78 13.74 12.43 -5.36
C ASP A 78 15.16 12.85 -5.81
N ARG A 79 16.08 11.89 -5.95
CA ARG A 79 17.48 12.15 -6.39
C ARG A 79 17.56 12.72 -7.80
N ARG A 80 16.71 12.26 -8.70
CA ARG A 80 16.64 12.73 -10.09
C ARG A 80 15.85 14.03 -10.24
N GLY A 81 15.21 14.50 -9.17
CA GLY A 81 14.38 15.71 -9.22
C GLY A 81 13.07 15.52 -9.99
N VAL A 82 12.60 14.29 -10.17
CA VAL A 82 11.33 13.99 -10.84
C VAL A 82 10.16 14.46 -9.97
N LYS A 83 9.33 15.31 -10.53
CA LYS A 83 8.15 15.83 -9.81
C LYS A 83 7.08 14.75 -9.71
N LEU A 84 6.80 14.30 -8.49
CA LEU A 84 5.71 13.35 -8.21
C LEU A 84 4.44 14.08 -7.78
N LEU A 85 3.32 13.67 -8.31
CA LEU A 85 1.99 13.95 -7.79
C LEU A 85 1.51 12.68 -7.07
N ASN A 86 1.18 12.84 -5.97
CA ASN A 86 1.52 12.69 -4.55
C ASN A 86 3.04 12.71 -4.27
N PRO A 87 3.54 13.63 -3.45
CA PRO A 87 4.96 13.73 -3.12
C PRO A 87 5.52 12.43 -2.50
N SER A 88 6.78 12.13 -2.76
CA SER A 88 7.45 10.90 -2.25
C SER A 88 7.35 10.75 -0.74
N SER A 89 7.40 11.86 0.01
CA SER A 89 7.24 11.87 1.46
C SER A 89 5.85 11.36 1.89
N VAL A 90 4.80 11.77 1.20
CA VAL A 90 3.42 11.31 1.44
C VAL A 90 3.26 9.84 1.07
N LEU A 91 3.83 9.42 -0.07
CA LEU A 91 3.78 8.03 -0.51
C LEU A 91 4.50 7.10 0.47
N LYS A 92 5.69 7.48 0.94
CA LYS A 92 6.45 6.74 1.96
C LYS A 92 5.68 6.63 3.27
N TRP A 93 5.11 7.73 3.73
CA TRP A 93 4.34 7.79 4.96
C TRP A 93 3.08 6.92 4.88
N ASN A 94 2.31 7.03 3.79
CA ASN A 94 1.05 6.31 3.62
C ASN A 94 1.22 4.81 3.31
N ALA A 95 2.38 4.38 2.80
CA ALA A 95 2.64 2.98 2.45
C ALA A 95 2.61 2.04 3.66
N ASP A 96 2.89 2.53 4.87
CA ASP A 96 2.85 1.78 6.13
C ASP A 96 1.75 2.35 7.05
N LYS A 97 0.83 1.50 7.49
CA LYS A 97 -0.32 1.89 8.34
C LYS A 97 0.06 2.42 9.72
N HIS A 98 1.34 2.42 10.08
CA HIS A 98 1.81 3.15 11.26
C HIS A 98 1.53 4.65 11.17
N TYR A 99 1.27 5.21 9.99
CA TYR A 99 0.82 6.60 9.82
C TYR A 99 -0.45 6.94 10.62
N LEU A 100 -1.25 5.93 11.01
CA LEU A 100 -2.43 6.16 11.85
C LEU A 100 -2.05 6.68 13.27
N LYS A 101 -0.82 6.41 13.75
CA LYS A 101 -0.33 6.99 15.00
C LYS A 101 -0.15 8.50 14.85
N ASP A 102 0.46 8.93 13.76
CA ASP A 102 0.70 10.35 13.50
C ASP A 102 -0.63 11.11 13.37
N ILE A 103 -1.63 10.48 12.73
CA ILE A 103 -2.99 11.02 12.63
C ILE A 103 -3.63 11.16 14.02
N GLN A 104 -3.48 10.15 14.87
CA GLN A 104 -3.99 10.18 16.24
C GLN A 104 -3.28 11.23 17.09
N GLU A 105 -1.95 11.34 16.98
CA GLU A 105 -1.13 12.34 17.66
C GLU A 105 -1.49 13.78 17.23
N ALA A 106 -1.94 13.95 15.98
CA ALA A 106 -2.49 15.20 15.47
C ALA A 106 -3.91 15.51 15.98
N GLY A 107 -4.47 14.69 16.88
CA GLY A 107 -5.80 14.89 17.49
C GLY A 107 -6.99 14.44 16.64
N LEU A 108 -6.76 13.72 15.54
CA LEU A 108 -7.83 13.20 14.70
C LEU A 108 -8.28 11.82 15.19
N LEU A 109 -9.56 11.51 14.97
CA LEU A 109 -10.13 10.23 15.36
C LEU A 109 -9.66 9.11 14.42
N VAL A 110 -9.10 8.05 14.99
CA VAL A 110 -8.77 6.80 14.31
C VAL A 110 -9.44 5.64 15.05
N SER A 111 -9.70 4.54 14.34
CA SER A 111 -10.18 3.32 14.99
C SER A 111 -9.15 2.82 16.00
N PRO A 112 -9.57 2.35 17.20
CA PRO A 112 -8.65 1.76 18.16
C PRO A 112 -7.79 0.69 17.51
N THR A 113 -6.46 0.81 17.65
CA THR A 113 -5.51 -0.03 16.92
C THR A 113 -4.34 -0.42 17.81
N VAL A 114 -4.00 -1.72 17.82
CA VAL A 114 -2.77 -2.24 18.43
C VAL A 114 -1.86 -2.78 17.33
N TYR A 115 -0.58 -2.46 17.44
CA TYR A 115 0.46 -2.96 16.53
C TYR A 115 1.15 -4.17 17.13
N LEU A 116 0.93 -5.32 16.50
CA LEU A 116 1.49 -6.60 16.96
C LEU A 116 2.95 -6.75 16.47
N SER A 117 3.86 -7.02 17.40
CA SER A 117 5.26 -7.28 17.10
C SER A 117 5.49 -8.75 16.75
N LYS A 118 6.40 -9.03 15.79
CA LYS A 118 6.85 -10.39 15.43
C LYS A 118 7.47 -11.17 16.58
N ARG A 119 7.94 -10.50 17.63
CA ARG A 119 8.69 -11.12 18.74
C ARG A 119 7.80 -11.66 19.84
N ASN A 120 6.52 -11.32 19.85
CA ASN A 120 5.61 -11.69 20.93
C ASN A 120 4.72 -12.86 20.51
N LYS A 121 4.38 -13.72 21.49
CA LYS A 121 3.30 -14.67 21.32
C LYS A 121 2.00 -13.86 21.13
N VAL A 122 1.30 -14.10 20.04
CA VAL A 122 0.08 -13.38 19.70
C VAL A 122 -1.13 -14.18 20.17
N ASP A 123 -1.93 -13.56 21.03
CA ASP A 123 -3.27 -14.00 21.37
C ASP A 123 -4.23 -12.87 21.05
N VAL A 124 -4.96 -13.00 19.94
CA VAL A 124 -5.88 -11.92 19.52
C VAL A 124 -7.14 -11.85 20.36
N SER A 125 -7.43 -12.89 21.17
CA SER A 125 -8.66 -12.96 21.96
C SER A 125 -8.72 -11.89 23.06
N ILE A 126 -7.59 -11.46 23.57
CA ILE A 126 -7.50 -10.44 24.64
C ILE A 126 -8.07 -9.08 24.20
N TYR A 127 -7.97 -8.76 22.89
CA TYR A 127 -8.38 -7.46 22.35
C TYR A 127 -9.90 -7.30 22.24
N PHE A 128 -10.69 -8.40 22.34
CA PHE A 128 -12.16 -8.27 22.43
C PHE A 128 -12.57 -7.53 23.70
N SER A 129 -11.96 -7.87 24.83
CA SER A 129 -12.22 -7.21 26.11
C SER A 129 -11.60 -5.82 26.15
N GLU A 130 -10.38 -5.67 25.66
CA GLU A 130 -9.65 -4.40 25.68
C GLU A 130 -10.39 -3.30 24.90
N PHE A 131 -10.92 -3.66 23.72
CA PHE A 131 -11.67 -2.72 22.88
C PHE A 131 -13.18 -2.74 23.10
N ASN A 132 -13.68 -3.64 23.95
CA ASN A 132 -15.11 -3.87 24.18
C ASN A 132 -15.89 -4.09 22.87
N VAL A 133 -15.45 -5.04 22.06
CA VAL A 133 -16.02 -5.36 20.74
C VAL A 133 -16.20 -6.85 20.55
N GLU A 134 -17.14 -7.23 19.68
CA GLU A 134 -17.40 -8.62 19.30
C GLU A 134 -16.61 -9.05 18.05
N LYS A 135 -16.04 -8.12 17.30
CA LYS A 135 -15.32 -8.37 16.04
C LYS A 135 -14.09 -7.51 15.95
N LEU A 136 -13.03 -8.10 15.43
CA LEU A 136 -11.74 -7.42 15.15
C LEU A 136 -11.35 -7.61 13.70
N ILE A 137 -10.54 -6.69 13.21
CA ILE A 137 -9.84 -6.83 11.93
C ILE A 137 -8.33 -6.88 12.21
N VAL A 138 -7.70 -7.96 11.76
CA VAL A 138 -6.23 -8.07 11.80
C VAL A 138 -5.71 -7.98 10.37
N LYS A 139 -4.76 -7.09 10.13
CA LYS A 139 -4.18 -6.85 8.81
C LYS A 139 -2.69 -6.48 8.91
N PRO A 140 -1.88 -6.74 7.87
CA PRO A 140 -0.49 -6.28 7.85
C PRO A 140 -0.41 -4.74 7.87
N ALA A 141 0.64 -4.19 8.48
CA ALA A 141 0.91 -2.76 8.44
C ALA A 141 1.17 -2.29 7.00
N VAL A 142 1.94 -3.06 6.22
CA VAL A 142 2.15 -2.85 4.79
C VAL A 142 1.33 -3.87 4.01
N SER A 143 0.28 -3.44 3.32
CA SER A 143 -0.63 -4.29 2.54
C SER A 143 -1.62 -3.45 1.71
N GLY A 144 -2.05 -4.00 0.58
CA GLY A 144 -3.12 -3.50 -0.27
C GLY A 144 -4.13 -4.59 -0.63
N GLY A 145 -5.27 -4.22 -1.24
CA GLY A 145 -6.27 -5.16 -1.74
C GLY A 145 -6.82 -6.15 -0.70
N ALA A 146 -6.86 -5.78 0.59
CA ALA A 146 -7.23 -6.66 1.71
C ALA A 146 -6.38 -7.94 1.84
N LYS A 147 -5.21 -8.03 1.19
CA LYS A 147 -4.30 -9.17 1.27
C LYS A 147 -3.90 -9.45 2.72
N ASN A 148 -4.06 -10.70 3.17
CA ASN A 148 -3.79 -11.14 4.55
C ASN A 148 -4.58 -10.36 5.61
N THR A 149 -5.78 -9.89 5.27
CA THR A 149 -6.72 -9.27 6.21
C THR A 149 -7.65 -10.34 6.76
N PHE A 150 -7.73 -10.45 8.09
CA PHE A 150 -8.55 -11.43 8.79
C PHE A 150 -9.67 -10.73 9.56
N LYS A 151 -10.90 -11.21 9.36
CA LYS A 151 -12.03 -10.90 10.24
C LYS A 151 -11.98 -11.89 11.40
N VAL A 152 -11.91 -11.39 12.64
CA VAL A 152 -11.76 -12.19 13.84
C VAL A 152 -13.01 -12.04 14.71
N ALA A 153 -13.54 -13.18 15.14
CA ALA A 153 -14.61 -13.30 16.13
C ALA A 153 -14.16 -14.29 17.21
N PRO A 154 -14.82 -14.37 18.38
CA PRO A 154 -14.41 -15.27 19.46
C PRO A 154 -14.23 -16.73 19.03
N ASN A 155 -15.05 -17.23 18.10
CA ASN A 155 -15.03 -18.61 17.62
C ASN A 155 -13.85 -18.97 16.72
N ASN A 156 -13.13 -17.99 16.16
CA ASN A 156 -11.96 -18.23 15.28
C ASN A 156 -10.67 -17.56 15.76
N ALA A 157 -10.68 -16.93 16.93
CA ALA A 157 -9.56 -16.15 17.45
C ALA A 157 -8.29 -16.99 17.64
N ALA A 158 -8.42 -18.23 18.15
CA ALA A 158 -7.27 -19.14 18.33
C ALA A 158 -6.63 -19.51 16.99
N ASP A 159 -7.42 -19.90 16.00
CA ASP A 159 -6.97 -20.24 14.65
C ASP A 159 -6.25 -19.06 13.96
N ILE A 160 -6.78 -17.86 14.13
CA ILE A 160 -6.12 -16.64 13.59
C ILE A 160 -4.83 -16.34 14.34
N SER A 161 -4.77 -16.50 15.66
CA SER A 161 -3.55 -16.35 16.44
C SER A 161 -2.44 -17.26 15.92
N ASP A 162 -2.75 -18.52 15.65
CA ASP A 162 -1.80 -19.49 15.10
C ASP A 162 -1.35 -19.13 13.67
N LYS A 163 -2.28 -18.69 12.82
CA LYS A 163 -1.96 -18.18 11.47
C LYS A 163 -1.01 -16.99 11.51
N LEU A 164 -1.19 -16.07 12.43
CA LEU A 164 -0.31 -14.91 12.61
C LEU A 164 1.09 -15.34 13.05
N MET A 165 1.20 -16.30 13.96
CA MET A 165 2.49 -16.84 14.38
C MET A 165 3.25 -17.49 13.21
N CYS A 166 2.55 -18.23 12.33
CA CYS A 166 3.12 -18.77 11.11
C CYS A 166 3.55 -17.67 10.12
N TYR A 167 2.73 -16.63 9.96
CA TYR A 167 3.02 -15.50 9.09
C TYR A 167 4.29 -14.75 9.54
N PHE A 168 4.45 -14.52 10.84
CA PHE A 168 5.63 -13.86 11.40
C PHE A 168 6.91 -14.66 11.22
N LYS A 169 6.84 -15.99 11.28
CA LYS A 169 8.00 -16.86 11.03
C LYS A 169 8.49 -16.80 9.58
N ARG A 170 7.57 -16.71 8.61
CA ARG A 170 7.90 -16.72 7.17
C ARG A 170 8.55 -15.43 6.65
N LYS A 171 8.28 -14.29 7.27
CA LYS A 171 8.84 -12.98 6.87
C LYS A 171 10.16 -12.63 7.57
N THR A 172 10.87 -13.61 8.15
CA THR A 172 12.14 -13.43 8.87
C THR A 172 13.36 -13.90 8.04
N LEU A 173 13.19 -14.11 6.74
CA LEU A 173 14.29 -14.40 5.80
C LEU A 173 14.58 -13.18 4.94
#